data_169df0c4732ca60138bc50b421604bb8
#
_entry.id   169df0c4732ca60138bc50b421604bb8
#
_cell.length_a   1.000
_cell.length_b   1.000
_cell.length_c   1.000
_cell.angle_alpha   90.00
_cell.angle_beta   90.00
_cell.angle_gamma   90.00
#
_symmetry.space_group_name_H-M   'P 1'
#
loop_
_entity.id
_entity.type
_entity.pdbx_description
1 polymer ?
#
loop_
_entity_poly.entity_id
_entity_poly.type
_entity_poly.pdbx_seq_one_letter_code
_entity_poly.pdbx_strand_id
1 'polypeptide(L)'
;MEALSTAIGSNLCWVQPKTLERQFELRTEGGLFGSLRFEKALGTLATASSAAGRWTFKRAGFMNPRVTIREAGRDVDLAVYWPKFWGGGWLECADGSRFQWKSMNFWGTSWGFANTREELVFTMKPGAEKSKLSDLLKSQAIVEIGTQSFGLAELPLLLMLGWYLMIMQQDDAATTAAVIS
;
A
#
# COMPACT_ATOMS: atom_id res chain seq x y z
N MET A 1 13.14 4.68 11.65
CA MET A 1 12.62 3.60 10.79
C MET A 1 13.76 2.68 10.45
N GLU A 2 13.51 1.40 10.55
CA GLU A 2 14.49 0.35 10.27
C GLU A 2 14.46 -0.05 8.79
N ALA A 3 15.56 -0.62 8.30
CA ALA A 3 15.61 -1.15 6.94
C ALA A 3 14.78 -2.45 6.85
N LEU A 4 14.04 -2.64 5.76
CA LEU A 4 13.19 -3.83 5.56
C LEU A 4 13.97 -5.15 5.61
N SER A 5 15.26 -5.14 5.29
CA SER A 5 16.11 -6.31 5.40
C SER A 5 16.20 -6.89 6.81
N THR A 6 15.95 -6.09 7.85
CA THR A 6 15.92 -6.56 9.24
C THR A 6 14.59 -7.22 9.62
N ALA A 7 13.56 -7.13 8.77
CA ALA A 7 12.25 -7.75 8.99
C ALA A 7 12.16 -9.20 8.46
N ILE A 8 13.24 -9.75 7.90
CA ILE A 8 13.25 -11.12 7.35
C ILE A 8 12.86 -12.13 8.45
N GLY A 9 11.83 -12.93 8.18
CA GLY A 9 11.32 -13.91 9.13
C GLY A 9 10.47 -13.37 10.27
N SER A 10 10.16 -12.06 10.25
CA SER A 10 9.29 -11.41 11.24
C SER A 10 7.88 -11.20 10.68
N ASN A 11 6.87 -11.17 11.58
CA ASN A 11 5.50 -10.88 11.23
C ASN A 11 5.34 -9.37 10.99
N LEU A 12 5.35 -8.99 9.72
CA LEU A 12 5.20 -7.59 9.29
C LEU A 12 3.72 -7.27 9.11
N CYS A 13 3.26 -6.18 9.67
CA CYS A 13 1.87 -5.76 9.56
C CYS A 13 1.70 -4.25 9.41
N TRP A 14 0.67 -3.87 8.68
CA TRP A 14 0.12 -2.53 8.70
C TRP A 14 -0.84 -2.37 9.86
N VAL A 15 -0.71 -1.29 10.62
CA VAL A 15 -1.59 -0.94 11.73
C VAL A 15 -1.97 0.53 11.65
N GLN A 16 -3.20 0.84 12.09
CA GLN A 16 -3.66 2.20 12.31
C GLN A 16 -3.57 2.51 13.82
N PRO A 17 -2.61 3.33 14.27
CA PRO A 17 -2.42 3.60 15.70
C PRO A 17 -3.65 4.25 16.35
N LYS A 18 -4.30 5.18 15.61
CA LYS A 18 -5.48 5.91 16.09
C LYS A 18 -6.62 5.82 15.08
N THR A 19 -7.79 5.40 15.54
CA THR A 19 -8.97 5.13 14.70
C THR A 19 -9.44 6.30 13.85
N LEU A 20 -9.31 7.54 14.34
CA LEU A 20 -9.79 8.75 13.64
C LEU A 20 -8.71 9.44 12.80
N GLU A 21 -7.48 8.98 12.85
CA GLU A 21 -6.38 9.53 12.07
C GLU A 21 -6.08 8.61 10.88
N ARG A 22 -6.05 9.15 9.67
CA ARG A 22 -5.64 8.40 8.47
C ARG A 22 -4.12 8.32 8.39
N GLN A 23 -3.54 7.77 9.45
CA GLN A 23 -2.12 7.49 9.60
C GLN A 23 -1.92 6.00 9.90
N PHE A 24 -0.99 5.38 9.21
CA PHE A 24 -0.73 3.94 9.26
C PHE A 24 0.77 3.70 9.42
N GLU A 25 1.11 2.63 10.11
CA GLU A 25 2.49 2.21 10.38
C GLU A 25 2.72 0.79 9.90
N LEU A 26 3.80 0.58 9.15
CA LEU A 26 4.31 -0.73 8.80
C LEU A 26 5.31 -1.15 9.87
N ARG A 27 4.97 -2.20 10.62
CA ARG A 27 5.75 -2.58 11.79
C ARG A 27 5.75 -4.08 12.07
N THR A 28 6.73 -4.50 12.87
CA THR A 28 6.73 -5.77 13.61
C THR A 28 6.50 -5.49 15.10
N GLU A 29 6.55 -6.49 15.97
CA GLU A 29 6.52 -6.28 17.43
C GLU A 29 7.67 -5.39 17.92
N GLY A 30 8.85 -5.46 17.27
CA GLY A 30 10.07 -4.79 17.70
C GLY A 30 10.47 -3.55 16.91
N GLY A 31 9.91 -3.29 15.72
CA GLY A 31 10.42 -2.25 14.84
C GLY A 31 9.38 -1.53 14.01
N LEU A 32 9.70 -0.30 13.61
CA LEU A 32 8.95 0.53 12.67
C LEU A 32 9.71 0.62 11.35
N PHE A 33 9.09 0.17 10.25
CA PHE A 33 9.70 0.08 8.93
C PHE A 33 9.18 1.13 7.95
N GLY A 34 7.95 1.61 8.16
CA GLY A 34 7.37 2.64 7.32
C GLY A 34 6.14 3.28 7.92
N SER A 35 5.73 4.40 7.33
CA SER A 35 4.48 5.07 7.65
C SER A 35 3.82 5.62 6.40
N LEU A 36 2.48 5.67 6.43
CA LEU A 36 1.64 6.29 5.41
C LEU A 36 0.66 7.22 6.10
N ARG A 37 0.58 8.48 5.66
CA ARG A 37 -0.33 9.48 6.21
C ARG A 37 -1.06 10.20 5.09
N PHE A 38 -2.39 10.23 5.16
CA PHE A 38 -3.21 11.05 4.29
C PHE A 38 -3.29 12.48 4.82
N GLU A 39 -3.18 13.45 3.91
CA GLU A 39 -3.17 14.89 4.26
C GLU A 39 -4.55 15.38 4.73
N LYS A 40 -5.63 14.75 4.24
CA LYS A 40 -7.02 15.10 4.56
C LYS A 40 -7.86 13.86 4.81
N ALA A 41 -8.90 14.00 5.63
CA ALA A 41 -9.82 12.93 5.97
C ALA A 41 -10.50 12.31 4.73
N LEU A 42 -10.89 13.12 3.75
CA LEU A 42 -11.54 12.70 2.50
C LEU A 42 -10.66 12.93 1.26
N GLY A 43 -9.35 13.10 1.44
CA GLY A 43 -8.41 13.35 0.36
C GLY A 43 -7.71 12.10 -0.12
N THR A 44 -7.13 12.18 -1.32
CA THR A 44 -6.34 11.11 -1.94
C THR A 44 -4.84 11.38 -1.91
N LEU A 45 -4.41 12.56 -1.46
CA LEU A 45 -3.00 12.87 -1.27
C LEU A 45 -2.49 12.25 0.02
N ALA A 46 -1.47 11.44 -0.09
CA ALA A 46 -0.80 10.82 1.05
C ALA A 46 0.71 10.94 0.94
N THR A 47 1.38 11.01 2.08
CA THR A 47 2.83 10.95 2.21
C THR A 47 3.22 9.62 2.84
N ALA A 48 4.16 8.93 2.21
CA ALA A 48 4.75 7.70 2.70
C ALA A 48 6.22 7.92 3.06
N SER A 49 6.69 7.22 4.07
CA SER A 49 8.10 7.28 4.52
C SER A 49 8.60 5.91 4.94
N SER A 50 9.84 5.60 4.62
CA SER A 50 10.60 4.44 5.09
C SER A 50 12.06 4.79 5.25
N ALA A 51 12.90 3.83 5.67
CA ALA A 51 14.36 4.01 5.67
C ALA A 51 14.93 4.25 4.27
N ALA A 52 14.25 3.78 3.22
CA ALA A 52 14.71 3.92 1.83
C ALA A 52 14.32 5.26 1.18
N GLY A 53 13.37 6.02 1.74
CA GLY A 53 12.95 7.30 1.18
C GLY A 53 11.59 7.79 1.63
N ARG A 54 11.16 8.91 1.02
CA ARG A 54 9.85 9.52 1.23
C ARG A 54 9.18 9.77 -0.11
N TRP A 55 7.91 9.44 -0.20
CA TRP A 55 7.11 9.57 -1.42
C TRP A 55 5.78 10.26 -1.15
N THR A 56 5.23 10.85 -2.19
CA THR A 56 3.85 11.33 -2.21
C THR A 56 3.05 10.53 -3.23
N PHE A 57 1.85 10.12 -2.84
CA PHE A 57 0.88 9.42 -3.68
C PHE A 57 -0.33 10.31 -3.88
N LYS A 58 -0.78 10.46 -5.12
CA LYS A 58 -1.97 11.24 -5.41
C LYS A 58 -2.77 10.60 -6.53
N ARG A 59 -4.04 10.27 -6.25
CA ARG A 59 -5.00 9.88 -7.28
C ARG A 59 -5.44 11.12 -8.05
N ALA A 60 -5.34 11.08 -9.36
CA ALA A 60 -5.68 12.16 -10.28
C ALA A 60 -6.44 11.60 -11.49
N GLY A 61 -7.17 12.49 -12.19
CA GLY A 61 -7.94 12.15 -13.39
C GLY A 61 -9.34 11.63 -13.06
N PHE A 62 -10.37 12.29 -13.59
CA PHE A 62 -11.76 11.87 -13.45
C PHE A 62 -12.13 10.82 -14.52
N MET A 63 -11.79 11.08 -15.78
CA MET A 63 -12.10 10.18 -16.91
C MET A 63 -11.06 9.07 -17.09
N ASN A 64 -9.83 9.31 -16.68
CA ASN A 64 -8.73 8.35 -16.76
C ASN A 64 -7.97 8.37 -15.43
N PRO A 65 -8.50 7.67 -14.42
CA PRO A 65 -7.91 7.69 -13.08
C PRO A 65 -6.51 7.06 -13.09
N ARG A 66 -5.58 7.70 -12.40
CA ARG A 66 -4.25 7.18 -12.16
C ARG A 66 -3.75 7.63 -10.80
N VAL A 67 -2.75 6.95 -10.25
CA VAL A 67 -2.03 7.40 -9.07
C VAL A 67 -0.63 7.82 -9.50
N THR A 68 -0.28 9.09 -9.28
CA THR A 68 1.08 9.60 -9.47
C THR A 68 1.88 9.38 -8.20
N ILE A 69 3.10 8.91 -8.37
CA ILE A 69 4.06 8.64 -7.31
C ILE A 69 5.27 9.55 -7.54
N ARG A 70 5.61 10.36 -6.54
CA ARG A 70 6.76 11.26 -6.58
C ARG A 70 7.63 11.09 -5.35
N GLU A 71 8.92 11.34 -5.49
CA GLU A 71 9.77 11.55 -4.33
C GLU A 71 9.33 12.85 -3.62
N ALA A 72 9.27 12.83 -2.28
CA ALA A 72 8.81 13.99 -1.53
C ALA A 72 9.70 15.22 -1.79
N GLY A 73 9.05 16.33 -2.15
CA GLY A 73 9.75 17.57 -2.51
C GLY A 73 10.18 17.65 -3.97
N ARG A 74 9.85 16.68 -4.81
CA ARG A 74 10.10 16.72 -6.27
C ARG A 74 8.79 16.75 -7.05
N ASP A 75 8.79 17.46 -8.18
CA ASP A 75 7.63 17.59 -9.07
C ASP A 75 7.66 16.61 -10.26
N VAL A 76 8.63 15.70 -10.28
CA VAL A 76 8.78 14.70 -11.34
C VAL A 76 8.16 13.37 -10.86
N ASP A 77 7.36 12.76 -11.71
CA ASP A 77 6.77 11.46 -11.42
C ASP A 77 7.86 10.36 -11.46
N LEU A 78 8.08 9.70 -10.32
CA LEU A 78 8.95 8.54 -10.18
C LEU A 78 8.31 7.28 -10.78
N ALA A 79 6.99 7.19 -10.65
CA ALA A 79 6.17 6.12 -11.18
C ALA A 79 4.72 6.57 -11.35
N VAL A 80 3.97 5.84 -12.17
CA VAL A 80 2.53 6.03 -12.34
C VAL A 80 1.82 4.68 -12.24
N TYR A 81 0.81 4.62 -11.41
CA TYR A 81 -0.07 3.46 -11.31
C TYR A 81 -1.35 3.69 -12.11
N TRP A 82 -1.66 2.73 -12.98
CA TRP A 82 -2.83 2.71 -13.85
C TRP A 82 -3.82 1.64 -13.36
N PRO A 83 -4.94 2.02 -12.73
CA PRO A 83 -5.94 1.07 -12.28
C PRO A 83 -6.66 0.44 -13.48
N LYS A 84 -7.07 -0.83 -13.31
CA LYS A 84 -7.97 -1.54 -14.23
C LYS A 84 -9.40 -1.46 -13.74
N PHE A 85 -10.35 -1.50 -14.67
CA PHE A 85 -11.79 -1.43 -14.36
C PHE A 85 -12.26 -2.56 -13.42
N TRP A 86 -11.71 -3.75 -13.56
CA TRP A 86 -12.07 -4.93 -12.75
C TRP A 86 -11.22 -5.07 -11.46
N GLY A 87 -10.56 -4.02 -11.05
CA GLY A 87 -9.64 -4.01 -9.93
C GLY A 87 -8.20 -4.35 -10.30
N GLY A 88 -7.27 -4.03 -9.37
CA GLY A 88 -5.85 -4.10 -9.63
C GLY A 88 -5.37 -3.05 -10.64
N GLY A 89 -4.20 -3.28 -11.22
CA GLY A 89 -3.61 -2.36 -12.19
C GLY A 89 -2.13 -2.58 -12.42
N TRP A 90 -1.51 -1.66 -13.14
CA TRP A 90 -0.08 -1.67 -13.46
C TRP A 90 0.62 -0.44 -12.90
N LEU A 91 1.74 -0.65 -12.25
CA LEU A 91 2.71 0.37 -11.90
C LEU A 91 3.79 0.40 -12.96
N GLU A 92 4.07 1.57 -13.48
CA GLU A 92 5.16 1.85 -14.44
C GLU A 92 6.12 2.83 -13.77
N CYS A 93 7.37 2.42 -13.56
CA CYS A 93 8.41 3.23 -12.98
C CYS A 93 9.20 3.98 -14.07
N ALA A 94 9.78 5.13 -13.71
CA ALA A 94 10.57 5.95 -14.64
C ALA A 94 11.83 5.25 -15.18
N ASP A 95 12.34 4.25 -14.45
CA ASP A 95 13.47 3.40 -14.88
C ASP A 95 13.07 2.27 -15.83
N GLY A 96 11.76 2.16 -16.17
CA GLY A 96 11.19 1.14 -17.04
C GLY A 96 10.76 -0.14 -16.33
N SER A 97 10.97 -0.27 -15.03
CA SER A 97 10.44 -1.40 -14.27
C SER A 97 8.92 -1.34 -14.19
N ARG A 98 8.26 -2.51 -14.19
CA ARG A 98 6.80 -2.62 -14.15
C ARG A 98 6.37 -3.68 -13.16
N PHE A 99 5.30 -3.37 -12.41
CA PHE A 99 4.71 -4.28 -11.44
C PHE A 99 3.20 -4.31 -11.58
N GLN A 100 2.60 -5.47 -11.34
CA GLN A 100 1.16 -5.65 -11.38
C GLN A 100 0.60 -5.75 -9.95
N TRP A 101 -0.31 -4.85 -9.60
CA TRP A 101 -1.18 -4.98 -8.44
C TRP A 101 -2.36 -5.88 -8.80
N LYS A 102 -2.55 -6.98 -8.09
CA LYS A 102 -3.63 -7.93 -8.38
C LYS A 102 -4.19 -8.60 -7.13
N SER A 103 -5.45 -9.04 -7.22
CA SER A 103 -6.01 -9.93 -6.22
C SER A 103 -5.32 -11.29 -6.29
N MET A 104 -5.00 -11.83 -5.12
CA MET A 104 -4.33 -13.12 -4.96
C MET A 104 -5.32 -14.27 -4.76
N ASN A 105 -6.60 -13.95 -4.60
CA ASN A 105 -7.67 -14.94 -4.47
C ASN A 105 -8.95 -14.45 -5.15
N PHE A 106 -9.85 -15.39 -5.41
CA PHE A 106 -11.15 -15.13 -6.07
C PHE A 106 -12.03 -14.13 -5.27
N TRP A 107 -11.92 -14.11 -3.96
CA TRP A 107 -12.76 -13.28 -3.08
C TRP A 107 -12.25 -11.85 -2.91
N GLY A 108 -11.11 -11.50 -3.50
CA GLY A 108 -10.53 -10.16 -3.37
C GLY A 108 -10.09 -9.78 -1.95
N THR A 109 -9.86 -10.78 -1.08
CA THR A 109 -9.46 -10.57 0.32
C THR A 109 -7.94 -10.58 0.52
N SER A 110 -7.16 -10.88 -0.51
CA SER A 110 -5.70 -10.83 -0.49
C SER A 110 -5.21 -10.15 -1.76
N TRP A 111 -4.33 -9.19 -1.61
CA TRP A 111 -3.78 -8.38 -2.70
C TRP A 111 -2.26 -8.39 -2.65
N GLY A 112 -1.62 -8.20 -3.79
CA GLY A 112 -0.17 -8.17 -3.84
C GLY A 112 0.38 -7.56 -5.12
N PHE A 113 1.67 -7.23 -5.07
CA PHE A 113 2.43 -6.87 -6.26
C PHE A 113 3.18 -8.10 -6.80
N ALA A 114 3.17 -8.25 -8.11
CA ALA A 114 3.99 -9.19 -8.85
C ALA A 114 4.81 -8.44 -9.92
N ASN A 115 5.98 -8.97 -10.27
CA ASN A 115 6.77 -8.44 -11.37
C ASN A 115 6.23 -8.90 -12.74
N THR A 116 6.88 -8.50 -13.83
CA THR A 116 6.49 -8.86 -15.21
C THR A 116 6.61 -10.35 -15.54
N ARG A 117 7.33 -11.14 -14.72
CA ARG A 117 7.41 -12.60 -14.81
C ARG A 117 6.36 -13.30 -13.95
N GLU A 118 5.40 -12.54 -13.39
CA GLU A 118 4.38 -13.00 -12.46
C GLU A 118 4.93 -13.52 -11.12
N GLU A 119 6.21 -13.28 -10.84
CA GLU A 119 6.81 -13.61 -9.56
C GLU A 119 6.29 -12.65 -8.49
N LEU A 120 5.77 -13.22 -7.41
CA LEU A 120 5.15 -12.47 -6.34
C LEU A 120 6.20 -11.74 -5.52
N VAL A 121 6.05 -10.41 -5.38
CA VAL A 121 6.92 -9.58 -4.55
C VAL A 121 6.47 -9.66 -3.08
N PHE A 122 5.20 -9.43 -2.82
CA PHE A 122 4.57 -9.59 -1.51
C PHE A 122 3.05 -9.73 -1.64
N THR A 123 2.42 -10.17 -0.55
CA THR A 123 0.96 -10.11 -0.37
C THR A 123 0.58 -9.33 0.86
N MET A 124 -0.64 -8.78 0.83
CA MET A 124 -1.31 -8.15 1.96
C MET A 124 -2.69 -8.76 2.14
N LYS A 125 -3.01 -9.15 3.37
CA LYS A 125 -4.32 -9.69 3.76
C LYS A 125 -4.90 -8.80 4.86
N PRO A 126 -6.10 -8.21 4.69
CA PRO A 126 -6.78 -7.51 5.78
C PRO A 126 -6.90 -8.40 7.01
N GLY A 127 -6.67 -7.81 8.18
CA GLY A 127 -6.75 -8.52 9.45
C GLY A 127 -5.58 -8.21 10.37
N ALA A 128 -5.70 -8.64 11.62
CA ALA A 128 -4.65 -8.57 12.63
C ALA A 128 -4.33 -9.97 13.14
N GLU A 129 -3.07 -10.20 13.48
CA GLU A 129 -2.60 -11.47 14.04
C GLU A 129 -3.24 -11.76 15.41
N LYS A 130 -3.56 -10.70 16.19
CA LYS A 130 -4.28 -10.76 17.47
C LYS A 130 -5.27 -9.60 17.51
N SER A 131 -6.54 -9.86 17.19
CA SER A 131 -7.60 -8.87 17.24
C SER A 131 -8.08 -8.65 18.66
N LYS A 132 -7.95 -7.40 19.17
CA LYS A 132 -8.71 -6.93 20.36
C LYS A 132 -10.00 -6.28 19.87
N LEU A 133 -11.04 -6.25 20.71
CA LEU A 133 -12.31 -5.60 20.38
C LEU A 133 -12.13 -4.13 19.92
N SER A 134 -11.14 -3.43 20.49
CA SER A 134 -10.76 -2.07 20.11
C SER A 134 -10.18 -1.92 18.69
N ASP A 135 -9.76 -3.03 18.07
CA ASP A 135 -9.08 -3.04 16.79
C ASP A 135 -10.03 -3.31 15.61
N LEU A 136 -11.30 -3.65 15.90
CA LEU A 136 -12.33 -3.91 14.88
C LEU A 136 -12.63 -2.70 13.99
N LEU A 137 -12.37 -1.49 14.48
CA LEU A 137 -12.57 -0.23 13.75
C LEU A 137 -11.28 0.29 13.10
N LYS A 138 -10.17 -0.43 13.20
CA LYS A 138 -8.87 -0.02 12.67
C LYS A 138 -8.57 -0.80 11.40
N SER A 139 -8.07 -0.10 10.39
CA SER A 139 -7.53 -0.75 9.19
C SER A 139 -6.19 -1.41 9.51
N GLN A 140 -6.11 -2.71 9.29
CA GLN A 140 -4.92 -3.52 9.55
C GLN A 140 -4.73 -4.54 8.43
N ALA A 141 -3.49 -4.91 8.15
CA ALA A 141 -3.18 -6.00 7.24
C ALA A 141 -1.88 -6.71 7.62
N ILE A 142 -1.88 -8.03 7.44
CA ILE A 142 -0.67 -8.86 7.52
C ILE A 142 0.03 -8.78 6.17
N VAL A 143 1.35 -8.63 6.19
CA VAL A 143 2.21 -8.52 5.01
C VAL A 143 3.13 -9.73 4.96
N GLU A 144 3.08 -10.48 3.86
CA GLU A 144 3.97 -11.60 3.57
C GLU A 144 4.87 -11.24 2.40
N ILE A 145 6.20 -11.16 2.61
CA ILE A 145 7.18 -10.80 1.57
C ILE A 145 7.87 -12.07 1.08
N GLY A 146 7.95 -12.23 -0.24
CA GLY A 146 8.77 -13.29 -0.84
C GLY A 146 10.24 -13.12 -0.45
N THR A 147 10.91 -14.20 -0.06
CA THR A 147 12.32 -14.14 0.41
C THR A 147 13.27 -13.51 -0.59
N GLN A 148 13.07 -13.75 -1.88
CA GLN A 148 13.83 -13.15 -2.97
C GLN A 148 13.58 -11.64 -3.15
N SER A 149 12.47 -11.13 -2.62
CA SER A 149 12.06 -9.73 -2.82
C SER A 149 12.73 -8.75 -1.86
N PHE A 150 13.36 -9.22 -0.78
CA PHE A 150 14.06 -8.33 0.16
C PHE A 150 15.26 -7.58 -0.45
N GLY A 151 15.83 -8.09 -1.55
CA GLY A 151 16.87 -7.42 -2.32
C GLY A 151 16.37 -6.45 -3.39
N LEU A 152 15.05 -6.34 -3.59
CA LEU A 152 14.44 -5.48 -4.58
C LEU A 152 14.44 -4.01 -4.09
N ALA A 153 15.06 -3.12 -4.87
CA ALA A 153 15.17 -1.70 -4.49
C ALA A 153 13.80 -1.01 -4.38
N GLU A 154 12.83 -1.43 -5.18
CA GLU A 154 11.46 -0.90 -5.21
C GLU A 154 10.57 -1.44 -4.08
N LEU A 155 10.98 -2.50 -3.37
CA LEU A 155 10.17 -3.14 -2.34
C LEU A 155 9.59 -2.15 -1.32
N PRO A 156 10.35 -1.18 -0.75
CA PRO A 156 9.80 -0.20 0.18
C PRO A 156 8.69 0.64 -0.42
N LEU A 157 8.88 1.14 -1.65
CA LEU A 157 7.88 1.90 -2.39
C LEU A 157 6.62 1.06 -2.65
N LEU A 158 6.80 -0.18 -3.12
CA LEU A 158 5.69 -1.09 -3.45
C LEU A 158 4.84 -1.42 -2.22
N LEU A 159 5.45 -1.62 -1.04
CA LEU A 159 4.73 -1.84 0.22
C LEU A 159 3.90 -0.63 0.63
N MET A 160 4.47 0.59 0.52
CA MET A 160 3.75 1.83 0.82
C MET A 160 2.59 2.05 -0.16
N LEU A 161 2.84 1.87 -1.46
CA LEU A 161 1.83 2.02 -2.50
C LEU A 161 0.72 0.96 -2.38
N GLY A 162 1.07 -0.28 -2.10
CA GLY A 162 0.09 -1.36 -1.91
C GLY A 162 -0.90 -1.03 -0.80
N TRP A 163 -0.42 -0.52 0.34
CA TRP A 163 -1.29 -0.10 1.42
C TRP A 163 -2.16 1.10 1.03
N TYR A 164 -1.58 2.10 0.36
CA TYR A 164 -2.33 3.23 -0.19
C TYR A 164 -3.48 2.76 -1.08
N LEU A 165 -3.22 1.82 -2.00
CA LEU A 165 -4.23 1.27 -2.91
C LEU A 165 -5.33 0.51 -2.15
N MET A 166 -5.01 -0.26 -1.11
CA MET A 166 -5.99 -0.93 -0.27
C MET A 166 -6.92 0.05 0.45
N ILE A 167 -6.37 1.13 1.02
CA ILE A 167 -7.18 2.18 1.67
C ILE A 167 -8.09 2.87 0.64
N MET A 168 -7.57 3.18 -0.56
CA MET A 168 -8.40 3.78 -1.62
C MET A 168 -9.54 2.85 -2.05
N GLN A 169 -9.32 1.54 -2.15
CA GLN A 169 -10.37 0.57 -2.46
C GLN A 169 -11.43 0.49 -1.35
N GLN A 170 -11.04 0.57 -0.08
CA GLN A 170 -11.96 0.61 1.06
C GLN A 170 -12.83 1.88 1.03
N ASP A 171 -12.23 3.04 0.76
CA ASP A 171 -12.94 4.31 0.65
C ASP A 171 -13.96 4.30 -0.51
N ASP A 172 -13.57 3.77 -1.67
CA ASP A 172 -14.44 3.67 -2.85
C ASP A 172 -15.63 2.73 -2.56
N ALA A 173 -15.39 1.59 -1.89
CA ALA A 173 -16.44 0.65 -1.49
C ALA A 173 -17.41 1.27 -0.48
N ALA A 174 -16.91 2.00 0.51
CA ALA A 174 -17.73 2.69 1.51
C ALA A 174 -18.60 3.78 0.87
N THR A 175 -18.05 4.54 -0.08
CA THR A 175 -18.78 5.58 -0.82
C THR A 175 -19.91 4.96 -1.66
N THR A 176 -19.64 3.84 -2.33
CA THR A 176 -20.64 3.14 -3.15
C THR A 176 -21.78 2.61 -2.28
N ALA A 177 -21.48 2.02 -1.13
CA ALA A 177 -22.49 1.53 -0.19
C ALA A 177 -23.39 2.65 0.34
N ALA A 178 -22.85 3.84 0.62
CA ALA A 178 -23.59 4.99 1.11
C ALA A 178 -24.54 5.61 0.05
N VAL A 179 -24.28 5.41 -1.24
CA VAL A 179 -25.14 5.93 -2.34
C VAL A 179 -26.33 5.00 -2.61
N ILE A 180 -26.23 3.70 -2.26
CA ILE A 180 -27.25 2.69 -2.53
C ILE A 180 -28.22 2.52 -1.34
N SER A 181 -27.87 3.02 -0.15
CA SER A 181 -28.68 3.01 1.07
C SER A 181 -29.55 4.26 1.18
#